data_fe7fcd5d8a8d78a5945f496f5f70906c
#
_entry.id   fe7fcd5d8a8d78a5945f496f5f70906c
#
_cell.length_a   1.000
_cell.length_b   1.000
_cell.length_c   1.000
_cell.angle_alpha   90.00
_cell.angle_beta   90.00
_cell.angle_gamma   90.00
#
_symmetry.space_group_name_H-M   'P 1'
#
loop_
_entity.id
_entity.type
_entity.pdbx_description
1 polymer ?
#
loop_
_entity_poly.entity_id
_entity_poly.type
_entity_poly.pdbx_seq_one_letter_code
_entity_poly.pdbx_strand_id
1 'polypeptide(L)'
;SAIHENCMNWGGFSAEHTLRLIEEVPGMKLIFDTGNPVFQRDRSKPEPHPWQDALEFYQATKAHVAHVHIKDCLHPAEGSDEPERYTLPGEGQCRLPEILAALRSDKYKGAFAIEPHVATVFNAKKGEASDAEQCYNSYINYGRVFKRQLTTVQPQIRPPNRCD
;
A
#
# COMPACT_ATOMS: atom_id res chain seq x y z
N SER A 1 -0.02 -22.17 -5.95
CA SER A 1 1.04 -21.17 -6.21
C SER A 1 1.47 -20.57 -4.89
N ALA A 2 2.77 -20.33 -4.72
CA ALA A 2 3.26 -19.52 -3.59
C ALA A 2 2.89 -18.05 -3.82
N ILE A 3 2.67 -17.32 -2.73
CA ILE A 3 2.37 -15.89 -2.77
C ILE A 3 3.25 -15.20 -1.72
N HIS A 4 3.84 -14.08 -2.10
CA HIS A 4 4.70 -13.24 -1.26
C HIS A 4 4.05 -11.88 -1.07
N GLU A 5 4.16 -11.31 0.11
CA GLU A 5 3.77 -9.93 0.39
C GLU A 5 5.01 -9.04 0.47
N ASN A 6 4.93 -7.83 -0.07
CA ASN A 6 5.97 -6.81 0.04
C ASN A 6 6.06 -6.23 1.46
N CYS A 7 6.31 -7.09 2.46
CA CYS A 7 6.50 -6.68 3.84
C CYS A 7 7.77 -5.84 4.04
N MET A 8 7.89 -5.24 5.23
CA MET A 8 9.05 -4.44 5.64
C MET A 8 10.30 -5.29 5.94
N ASN A 9 10.67 -6.17 5.01
CA ASN A 9 11.83 -7.06 5.05
C ASN A 9 12.52 -7.07 3.68
N TRP A 10 13.49 -7.99 3.47
CA TRP A 10 14.28 -8.05 2.24
C TRP A 10 13.43 -8.01 0.97
N GLY A 11 12.34 -8.77 0.92
CA GLY A 11 11.45 -8.85 -0.24
C GLY A 11 10.63 -7.58 -0.50
N GLY A 12 10.59 -6.62 0.44
CA GLY A 12 9.93 -5.32 0.32
C GLY A 12 10.88 -4.13 0.36
N PHE A 13 12.21 -4.35 0.38
CA PHE A 13 13.20 -3.25 0.40
C PHE A 13 13.20 -2.38 -0.86
N SER A 14 12.64 -2.86 -1.95
CA SER A 14 12.30 -2.12 -3.16
C SER A 14 11.47 -3.00 -4.10
N ALA A 15 10.88 -2.40 -5.12
CA ALA A 15 10.23 -3.15 -6.19
C ALA A 15 11.22 -4.13 -6.88
N GLU A 16 12.49 -3.73 -7.03
CA GLU A 16 13.54 -4.57 -7.61
C GLU A 16 13.81 -5.83 -6.79
N HIS A 17 13.88 -5.71 -5.45
CA HIS A 17 14.03 -6.85 -4.55
C HIS A 17 12.85 -7.82 -4.67
N THR A 18 11.63 -7.29 -4.70
CA THR A 18 10.41 -8.09 -4.91
C THR A 18 10.43 -8.83 -6.24
N LEU A 19 10.77 -8.14 -7.34
CA LEU A 19 10.83 -8.74 -8.67
C LEU A 19 11.89 -9.83 -8.75
N ARG A 20 13.07 -9.61 -8.17
CA ARG A 20 14.12 -10.62 -8.10
C ARG A 20 13.66 -11.87 -7.36
N LEU A 21 12.94 -11.73 -6.23
CA LEU A 21 12.38 -12.88 -5.52
C LEU A 21 11.38 -13.66 -6.37
N ILE A 22 10.51 -12.96 -7.11
CA ILE A 22 9.52 -13.58 -7.99
C ILE A 22 10.20 -14.32 -9.16
N GLU A 23 11.26 -13.74 -9.70
CA GLU A 23 12.05 -14.35 -10.79
C GLU A 23 12.75 -15.64 -10.34
N GLU A 24 13.35 -15.64 -9.15
CA GLU A 24 14.07 -16.80 -8.59
C GLU A 24 13.12 -17.92 -8.13
N VAL A 25 11.81 -17.63 -7.93
CA VAL A 25 10.83 -18.62 -7.50
C VAL A 25 9.69 -18.73 -8.52
N PRO A 26 9.83 -19.61 -9.53
CA PRO A 26 8.85 -19.73 -10.61
C PRO A 26 7.42 -19.96 -10.12
N GLY A 27 6.49 -19.17 -10.63
CA GLY A 27 5.06 -19.27 -10.28
C GLY A 27 4.66 -18.52 -8.99
N MET A 28 5.60 -17.85 -8.31
CA MET A 28 5.28 -16.96 -7.21
C MET A 28 4.45 -15.77 -7.69
N LYS A 29 3.49 -15.35 -6.86
CA LYS A 29 2.67 -14.16 -7.07
C LYS A 29 2.87 -13.18 -5.93
N LEU A 30 2.42 -11.93 -6.15
CA LEU A 30 2.54 -10.86 -5.17
C LEU A 30 1.19 -10.55 -4.51
N ILE A 31 1.21 -10.44 -3.18
CA ILE A 31 0.26 -9.62 -2.44
C ILE A 31 0.89 -8.22 -2.39
N PHE A 32 0.26 -7.27 -3.05
CA PHE A 32 0.69 -5.88 -2.98
C PHE A 32 0.01 -5.18 -1.81
N ASP A 33 0.78 -4.91 -0.75
CA ASP A 33 0.36 -4.04 0.34
C ASP A 33 0.69 -2.59 -0.02
N THR A 34 -0.31 -1.71 0.06
CA THR A 34 -0.19 -0.31 -0.37
C THR A 34 0.57 0.56 0.63
N GLY A 35 0.64 0.16 1.90
CA GLY A 35 1.29 0.92 2.97
C GLY A 35 2.76 0.58 3.17
N ASN A 36 3.12 -0.70 3.02
CA ASN A 36 4.48 -1.15 3.33
C ASN A 36 5.58 -0.39 2.59
N PRO A 37 5.44 0.00 1.30
CA PRO A 37 6.46 0.82 0.63
C PRO A 37 6.71 2.17 1.31
N VAL A 38 5.67 2.81 1.85
CA VAL A 38 5.80 4.14 2.49
C VAL A 38 6.69 4.09 3.73
N PHE A 39 6.76 2.95 4.42
CA PHE A 39 7.61 2.77 5.60
C PHE A 39 9.04 2.32 5.28
N GLN A 40 9.37 2.10 4.01
CA GLN A 40 10.66 1.59 3.59
C GLN A 40 11.42 2.59 2.74
N ARG A 41 12.71 2.67 2.99
CA ARG A 41 13.65 3.33 2.08
C ARG A 41 13.92 2.41 0.87
N ASP A 42 13.97 2.98 -0.32
CA ASP A 42 14.28 2.25 -1.55
C ASP A 42 15.77 1.87 -1.60
N ARG A 43 16.08 0.66 -1.18
CA ARG A 43 17.45 0.14 -1.12
C ARG A 43 18.05 -0.22 -2.49
N SER A 44 17.31 -0.07 -3.58
CA SER A 44 17.85 -0.16 -4.94
C SER A 44 18.51 1.15 -5.40
N LYS A 45 18.32 2.24 -4.66
CA LYS A 45 18.88 3.57 -4.95
C LYS A 45 20.13 3.85 -4.11
N PRO A 46 21.00 4.80 -4.53
CA PRO A 46 22.14 5.24 -3.73
C PRO A 46 21.72 5.82 -2.36
N GLU A 47 22.64 5.75 -1.40
CA GLU A 47 22.47 6.45 -0.12
C GLU A 47 22.65 7.98 -0.28
N PRO A 48 21.90 8.78 0.49
CA PRO A 48 20.84 8.38 1.40
C PRO A 48 19.63 7.86 0.64
N HIS A 49 19.21 6.62 0.97
CA HIS A 49 18.09 5.99 0.28
C HIS A 49 16.81 6.84 0.39
N PRO A 50 16.12 7.15 -0.73
CA PRO A 50 14.84 7.84 -0.69
C PRO A 50 13.74 6.95 -0.11
N TRP A 51 12.64 7.55 0.34
CA TRP A 51 11.42 6.80 0.63
C TRP A 51 10.87 6.16 -0.64
N GLN A 52 10.29 4.96 -0.53
CA GLN A 52 9.60 4.34 -1.66
C GLN A 52 8.28 5.06 -1.94
N ASP A 53 7.90 5.13 -3.21
CA ASP A 53 6.57 5.55 -3.66
C ASP A 53 5.73 4.31 -3.95
N ALA A 54 4.57 4.19 -3.28
CA ALA A 54 3.72 3.01 -3.40
C ALA A 54 3.12 2.84 -4.80
N LEU A 55 2.84 3.93 -5.51
CA LEU A 55 2.36 3.85 -6.89
C LEU A 55 3.46 3.40 -7.85
N GLU A 56 4.67 3.91 -7.70
CA GLU A 56 5.83 3.46 -8.51
C GLU A 56 6.12 1.99 -8.25
N PHE A 57 6.07 1.55 -6.98
CA PHE A 57 6.19 0.14 -6.61
C PHE A 57 5.12 -0.71 -7.31
N TYR A 58 3.85 -0.30 -7.25
CA TYR A 58 2.76 -0.98 -7.96
C TYR A 58 3.03 -1.06 -9.45
N GLN A 59 3.38 0.06 -10.10
CA GLN A 59 3.63 0.10 -11.55
C GLN A 59 4.74 -0.87 -11.98
N ALA A 60 5.79 -1.01 -11.17
CA ALA A 60 6.89 -1.92 -11.44
C ALA A 60 6.48 -3.40 -11.28
N THR A 61 5.60 -3.71 -10.33
CA THR A 61 5.29 -5.10 -9.93
C THR A 61 3.93 -5.61 -10.40
N LYS A 62 3.09 -4.78 -11.03
CA LYS A 62 1.67 -5.03 -11.33
C LYS A 62 1.39 -6.31 -12.10
N ALA A 63 2.30 -6.77 -12.95
CA ALA A 63 2.17 -8.02 -13.71
C ALA A 63 2.10 -9.27 -12.82
N HIS A 64 2.57 -9.17 -11.58
CA HIS A 64 2.64 -10.25 -10.61
C HIS A 64 1.61 -10.16 -9.49
N VAL A 65 0.86 -9.05 -9.41
CA VAL A 65 -0.11 -8.80 -8.33
C VAL A 65 -1.31 -9.74 -8.48
N ALA A 66 -1.50 -10.60 -7.48
CA ALA A 66 -2.64 -11.50 -7.37
C ALA A 66 -3.65 -11.06 -6.31
N HIS A 67 -3.19 -10.32 -5.31
CA HIS A 67 -4.01 -9.81 -4.21
C HIS A 67 -3.51 -8.44 -3.77
N VAL A 68 -4.38 -7.61 -3.20
CA VAL A 68 -4.02 -6.27 -2.72
C VAL A 68 -4.46 -6.11 -1.27
N HIS A 69 -3.51 -5.74 -0.41
CA HIS A 69 -3.79 -5.27 0.93
C HIS A 69 -3.90 -3.74 0.93
N ILE A 70 -4.97 -3.25 1.54
CA ILE A 70 -5.25 -1.82 1.66
C ILE A 70 -4.82 -1.33 3.02
N LYS A 71 -3.74 -0.61 3.05
CA LYS A 71 -3.17 0.06 4.19
C LYS A 71 -2.82 1.49 3.77
N ASP A 72 -3.05 2.47 4.64
CA ASP A 72 -2.61 3.83 4.40
C ASP A 72 -1.89 4.39 5.62
N CYS A 73 -0.88 5.22 5.38
CA CYS A 73 0.05 5.62 6.43
C CYS A 73 0.88 6.83 6.04
N LEU A 74 1.53 7.39 7.05
CA LEU A 74 2.50 8.47 6.93
C LEU A 74 3.85 7.97 7.42
N HIS A 75 4.91 8.13 6.64
CA HIS A 75 6.26 7.93 7.14
C HIS A 75 6.63 9.02 8.16
N PRO A 76 7.58 8.78 9.07
CA PRO A 76 8.08 9.80 9.98
C PRO A 76 8.63 11.00 9.22
N ALA A 77 8.49 12.20 9.81
CA ALA A 77 9.17 13.36 9.26
C ALA A 77 10.68 13.16 9.26
N GLU A 78 11.38 13.74 8.29
CA GLU A 78 12.83 13.62 8.16
C GLU A 78 13.50 14.13 9.44
N GLY A 79 14.35 13.29 10.07
CA GLY A 79 15.01 13.62 11.34
C GLY A 79 14.14 13.56 12.59
N SER A 80 12.91 13.07 12.48
CA SER A 80 12.03 12.86 13.64
C SER A 80 12.22 11.46 14.22
N ASP A 81 12.15 11.37 15.55
CA ASP A 81 12.06 10.09 16.30
C ASP A 81 10.61 9.60 16.46
N GLU A 82 9.64 10.29 15.80
CA GLU A 82 8.25 9.86 15.85
C GLU A 82 8.07 8.55 15.09
N PRO A 83 7.24 7.62 15.60
CA PRO A 83 6.96 6.37 14.90
C PRO A 83 6.12 6.63 13.65
N GLU A 84 6.13 5.66 12.76
CA GLU A 84 5.19 5.57 11.63
C GLU A 84 3.74 5.68 12.13
N ARG A 85 2.89 6.32 11.35
CA ARG A 85 1.49 6.52 11.71
C ARG A 85 0.55 5.98 10.64
N TYR A 86 -0.33 5.08 11.06
CA TYR A 86 -1.41 4.57 10.22
C TYR A 86 -2.57 5.57 10.15
N THR A 87 -3.18 5.68 8.97
CA THR A 87 -4.29 6.59 8.67
C THR A 87 -5.47 5.85 8.06
N LEU A 88 -6.60 6.53 7.92
CA LEU A 88 -7.71 6.02 7.11
C LEU A 88 -7.34 6.01 5.62
N PRO A 89 -7.96 5.15 4.80
CA PRO A 89 -7.69 5.09 3.37
C PRO A 89 -7.83 6.46 2.69
N GLY A 90 -6.78 6.90 1.99
CA GLY A 90 -6.73 8.17 1.28
C GLY A 90 -6.28 9.38 2.11
N GLU A 91 -5.99 9.20 3.40
CA GLU A 91 -5.49 10.26 4.29
C GLU A 91 -3.97 10.21 4.49
N GLY A 92 -3.32 9.19 3.96
CA GLY A 92 -1.89 8.95 4.08
C GLY A 92 -1.10 9.31 2.83
N GLN A 93 0.11 8.78 2.75
CA GLN A 93 1.07 9.02 1.67
C GLN A 93 1.14 7.87 0.65
N CYS A 94 0.27 6.85 0.78
CA CYS A 94 0.30 5.69 -0.10
C CYS A 94 -0.22 5.98 -1.52
N ARG A 95 -0.70 7.19 -1.80
CA ARG A 95 -1.29 7.56 -3.10
C ARG A 95 -2.43 6.63 -3.50
N LEU A 96 -3.25 6.23 -2.51
CA LEU A 96 -4.28 5.22 -2.70
C LEU A 96 -5.27 5.53 -3.83
N PRO A 97 -5.76 6.78 -4.03
CA PRO A 97 -6.63 7.10 -5.15
C PRO A 97 -6.01 6.80 -6.50
N GLU A 98 -4.73 7.13 -6.71
CA GLU A 98 -4.00 6.87 -7.95
C GLU A 98 -3.75 5.37 -8.16
N ILE A 99 -3.43 4.63 -7.08
CA ILE A 99 -3.27 3.17 -7.13
C ILE A 99 -4.60 2.51 -7.53
N LEU A 100 -5.73 2.92 -6.96
CA LEU A 100 -7.06 2.39 -7.32
C LEU A 100 -7.42 2.71 -8.78
N ALA A 101 -7.07 3.89 -9.26
CA ALA A 101 -7.25 4.26 -10.66
C ALA A 101 -6.38 3.38 -11.58
N ALA A 102 -5.12 3.13 -11.21
CA ALA A 102 -4.22 2.27 -11.97
C ALA A 102 -4.70 0.80 -11.99
N LEU A 103 -5.08 0.25 -10.85
CA LEU A 103 -5.66 -1.10 -10.75
C LEU A 103 -6.89 -1.27 -11.63
N ARG A 104 -7.76 -0.27 -11.67
CA ARG A 104 -8.94 -0.26 -12.55
C ARG A 104 -8.54 -0.22 -14.02
N SER A 105 -7.60 0.65 -14.39
CA SER A 105 -7.07 0.76 -15.75
C SER A 105 -6.43 -0.56 -16.22
N ASP A 106 -5.72 -1.21 -15.33
CA ASP A 106 -5.08 -2.51 -15.56
C ASP A 106 -6.08 -3.69 -15.50
N LYS A 107 -7.37 -3.39 -15.30
CA LYS A 107 -8.47 -4.37 -15.24
C LYS A 107 -8.27 -5.42 -14.14
N TYR A 108 -7.70 -5.02 -13.01
CA TYR A 108 -7.52 -5.91 -11.87
C TYR A 108 -8.83 -6.59 -11.47
N LYS A 109 -8.79 -7.91 -11.26
CA LYS A 109 -9.93 -8.77 -10.94
C LYS A 109 -9.79 -9.50 -9.60
N GLY A 110 -8.67 -9.29 -8.92
CA GLY A 110 -8.43 -9.88 -7.60
C GLY A 110 -9.25 -9.21 -6.50
N ALA A 111 -9.13 -9.75 -5.30
CA ALA A 111 -9.78 -9.20 -4.11
C ALA A 111 -8.91 -8.14 -3.44
N PHE A 112 -9.56 -7.33 -2.60
CA PHE A 112 -8.92 -6.40 -1.68
C PHE A 112 -9.13 -6.88 -0.25
N ALA A 113 -8.08 -6.88 0.56
CA ALA A 113 -8.16 -7.04 2.00
C ALA A 113 -7.81 -5.71 2.68
N ILE A 114 -8.56 -5.33 3.71
CA ILE A 114 -8.25 -4.14 4.50
C ILE A 114 -7.35 -4.50 5.68
N GLU A 115 -6.35 -3.66 5.96
CA GLU A 115 -5.46 -3.77 7.11
C GLU A 115 -5.49 -2.50 7.97
N PRO A 116 -6.57 -2.27 8.74
CA PRO A 116 -6.76 -1.04 9.50
C PRO A 116 -5.97 -1.06 10.81
N HIS A 117 -4.73 -0.62 10.77
CA HIS A 117 -3.89 -0.53 11.96
C HIS A 117 -4.13 0.75 12.80
N VAL A 118 -5.11 1.57 12.45
CA VAL A 118 -5.33 2.91 13.04
C VAL A 118 -5.75 2.93 14.51
N ALA A 119 -6.36 1.86 15.02
CA ALA A 119 -6.75 1.74 16.45
C ALA A 119 -6.20 0.45 17.05
N THR A 120 -5.04 0.03 16.63
CA THR A 120 -4.35 -1.14 17.17
C THR A 120 -3.24 -0.72 18.12
N VAL A 121 -2.59 -1.69 18.75
CA VAL A 121 -1.38 -1.48 19.56
C VAL A 121 -0.27 -0.70 18.84
N PHE A 122 -0.29 -0.67 17.51
CA PHE A 122 0.73 0.07 16.73
C PHE A 122 0.60 1.58 16.85
N ASN A 123 -0.63 2.11 17.03
CA ASN A 123 -0.87 3.53 17.25
C ASN A 123 -1.13 3.87 18.73
N ALA A 124 -1.25 2.86 19.60
CA ALA A 124 -1.41 3.07 21.04
C ALA A 124 -0.08 3.44 21.68
N LYS A 125 -0.12 4.31 22.67
CA LYS A 125 1.03 4.56 23.54
C LYS A 125 1.41 3.28 24.27
N LYS A 126 2.71 3.05 24.44
CA LYS A 126 3.24 1.87 25.13
C LYS A 126 2.59 1.75 26.52
N GLY A 127 1.76 0.71 26.72
CA GLY A 127 1.05 0.45 27.98
C GLY A 127 -0.47 0.72 27.95
N GLU A 128 -1.01 1.31 26.88
CA GLU A 128 -2.45 1.41 26.67
C GLU A 128 -2.97 0.13 26.00
N ALA A 129 -3.87 -0.59 26.67
CA ALA A 129 -4.61 -1.68 26.06
C ALA A 129 -5.63 -1.07 25.09
N SER A 130 -5.60 -1.49 23.81
CA SER A 130 -6.67 -1.09 22.90
C SER A 130 -7.98 -1.74 23.34
N ASP A 131 -9.04 -0.95 23.50
CA ASP A 131 -10.37 -1.46 23.76
C ASP A 131 -10.84 -2.30 22.54
N ALA A 132 -11.36 -3.49 22.80
CA ALA A 132 -11.89 -4.38 21.76
C ALA A 132 -12.98 -3.72 20.92
N GLU A 133 -13.82 -2.88 21.52
CA GLU A 133 -14.84 -2.12 20.81
C GLU A 133 -14.21 -1.04 19.91
N GLN A 134 -13.15 -0.39 20.34
CA GLN A 134 -12.42 0.59 19.55
C GLN A 134 -11.76 -0.07 18.33
N CYS A 135 -11.16 -1.24 18.52
CA CYS A 135 -10.63 -2.03 17.41
C CYS A 135 -11.73 -2.41 16.42
N TYR A 136 -12.84 -2.96 16.89
CA TYR A 136 -13.98 -3.33 16.06
C TYR A 136 -14.51 -2.13 15.25
N ASN A 137 -14.74 -1.00 15.90
CA ASN A 137 -15.23 0.22 15.25
C ASN A 137 -14.22 0.76 14.21
N SER A 138 -12.93 0.61 14.44
CA SER A 138 -11.90 1.01 13.48
C SER A 138 -11.97 0.18 12.21
N TYR A 139 -12.15 -1.14 12.29
CA TYR A 139 -12.34 -2.02 11.12
C TYR A 139 -13.59 -1.63 10.33
N ILE A 140 -14.71 -1.41 11.01
CA ILE A 140 -15.96 -0.98 10.37
C ILE A 140 -15.79 0.35 9.64
N ASN A 141 -15.20 1.35 10.31
CA ASN A 141 -14.98 2.66 9.72
C ASN A 141 -14.03 2.59 8.53
N TYR A 142 -12.91 1.91 8.69
CA TYR A 142 -11.92 1.73 7.62
C TYR A 142 -12.55 1.09 6.37
N GLY A 143 -13.27 -0.01 6.54
CA GLY A 143 -13.95 -0.69 5.46
C GLY A 143 -15.00 0.17 4.76
N ARG A 144 -15.75 0.99 5.51
CA ARG A 144 -16.73 1.94 4.94
C ARG A 144 -16.04 3.05 4.14
N VAL A 145 -14.94 3.60 4.63
CA VAL A 145 -14.15 4.62 3.93
C VAL A 145 -13.60 4.04 2.63
N PHE A 146 -12.93 2.88 2.70
CA PHE A 146 -12.38 2.23 1.53
C PHE A 146 -13.46 1.88 0.48
N LYS A 147 -14.59 1.33 0.91
CA LYS A 147 -15.70 0.98 0.00
C LYS A 147 -16.24 2.21 -0.76
N ARG A 148 -16.30 3.38 -0.12
CA ARG A 148 -16.67 4.63 -0.79
C ARG A 148 -15.66 5.01 -1.86
N GLN A 149 -14.35 4.91 -1.58
CA GLN A 149 -13.31 5.22 -2.57
C GLN A 149 -13.36 4.30 -3.79
N LEU A 150 -13.65 3.01 -3.61
CA LEU A 150 -13.85 2.09 -4.73
C LEU A 150 -14.96 2.52 -5.69
N THR A 151 -15.99 3.21 -5.18
CA THR A 151 -17.12 3.68 -5.99
C THR A 151 -16.89 5.05 -6.62
N THR A 152 -16.03 5.89 -6.04
CA THR A 152 -15.80 7.29 -6.48
C THR A 152 -14.67 7.43 -7.50
N VAL A 153 -13.75 6.49 -7.58
CA VAL A 153 -12.68 6.52 -8.59
C VAL A 153 -13.30 6.34 -9.98
N GLN A 154 -13.59 7.46 -10.65
CA GLN A 154 -14.03 7.46 -12.05
C GLN A 154 -12.85 7.16 -12.98
N PRO A 155 -13.07 6.49 -14.14
CA PRO A 155 -12.03 6.34 -15.14
C PRO A 155 -11.57 7.74 -15.57
N GLN A 156 -10.26 7.99 -15.56
CA GLN A 156 -9.72 9.17 -16.21
C GLN A 156 -10.02 9.05 -17.72
N ILE A 157 -11.04 9.76 -18.18
CA ILE A 157 -11.31 9.93 -19.59
C ILE A 157 -10.20 10.84 -20.10
N ARG A 158 -9.17 10.28 -20.76
CA ARG A 158 -8.25 11.09 -21.55
C ARG A 158 -9.11 11.83 -22.59
N PRO A 159 -9.06 13.17 -22.65
CA PRO A 159 -9.71 13.87 -23.75
C PRO A 159 -9.13 13.34 -25.07
N PRO A 160 -9.95 13.18 -26.13
CA PRO A 160 -9.45 12.76 -27.41
C PRO A 160 -8.38 13.77 -27.84
N ASN A 161 -7.21 13.25 -28.28
CA ASN A 161 -6.20 14.09 -28.91
C ASN A 161 -6.89 14.82 -30.06
N ARG A 162 -7.00 16.14 -29.96
CA ARG A 162 -7.33 16.96 -31.13
C ARG A 162 -6.15 16.82 -32.06
N CYS A 163 -6.37 16.11 -33.16
CA CYS A 163 -5.52 16.23 -34.33
C CYS A 163 -5.80 17.60 -34.90
N ASP A 164 -4.83 18.49 -34.80
CA ASP A 164 -4.74 19.70 -35.66
C ASP A 164 -4.10 19.31 -36.98
#